data_a41d156eb86f5bdffad6191516ef33fc
#
_entry.id   a41d156eb86f5bdffad6191516ef33fc
#
_cell.length_a   1.000
_cell.length_b   1.000
_cell.length_c   1.000
_cell.angle_alpha   90.00
_cell.angle_beta   90.00
_cell.angle_gamma   90.00
#
_symmetry.space_group_name_H-M   'P 1'
#
loop_
_entity.id
_entity.type
_entity.pdbx_description
1 polymer ?
#
loop_
_entity_poly.entity_id
_entity_poly.type
_entity_poly.pdbx_seq_one_letter_code
_entity_poly.pdbx_strand_id
1 'polypeptide(L)'
;MNPGKVSEVTYKRAILKNLNSKNEGVKPGVNAANIQLEDITAVVSSNCILKTFDGCEEFYVQRSINSICEKCGVPKSLQLSITIPLEFEEKEVNRMIKNFRKSADSHNVEINQCNVYRGATEGPIINIFMIGTTGNLLKSDSIKPGMDVIMAGTLAIGGTSVIAERYKDKLAGKFSGKFISECLELKDYTSTEKASAIAIDAGAVYMHA
;
A
#
# COMPACT_ATOMS: atom_id res chain seq x y z
N MET A 1 14.67 18.16 -1.39
CA MET A 1 13.59 17.24 -1.84
C MET A 1 12.53 17.23 -0.76
N ASN A 2 11.25 17.19 -1.13
CA ASN A 2 10.16 17.11 -0.17
C ASN A 2 10.09 15.69 0.46
N PRO A 3 9.57 15.54 1.69
CA PRO A 3 9.34 14.24 2.30
C PRO A 3 8.39 13.37 1.45
N GLY A 4 8.64 12.06 1.43
CA GLY A 4 7.83 11.09 0.70
C GLY A 4 8.56 10.47 -0.50
N LYS A 5 7.80 9.96 -1.48
CA LYS A 5 8.38 9.43 -2.72
C LYS A 5 9.10 10.55 -3.48
N VAL A 6 10.26 10.23 -4.02
CA VAL A 6 11.01 11.18 -4.87
C VAL A 6 10.19 11.57 -6.11
N SER A 7 10.42 12.77 -6.65
CA SER A 7 9.71 13.22 -7.84
C SER A 7 10.00 12.32 -9.05
N GLU A 8 9.07 12.26 -9.98
CA GLU A 8 9.23 11.47 -11.22
C GLU A 8 10.49 11.84 -12.00
N VAL A 9 10.82 13.14 -12.04
CA VAL A 9 12.04 13.64 -12.69
C VAL A 9 13.28 13.07 -12.01
N THR A 10 13.35 13.13 -10.69
CA THR A 10 14.45 12.56 -9.90
C THR A 10 14.52 11.05 -10.11
N TYR A 11 13.37 10.37 -10.07
CA TYR A 11 13.29 8.91 -10.28
C TYR A 11 13.87 8.51 -11.65
N LYS A 12 13.45 9.17 -12.72
CA LYS A 12 13.95 8.91 -14.08
C LYS A 12 15.46 9.12 -14.20
N ARG A 13 15.99 10.24 -13.63
CA ARG A 13 17.40 10.60 -13.76
C ARG A 13 18.34 9.76 -12.90
N ALA A 14 17.97 9.53 -11.64
CA ALA A 14 18.87 8.93 -10.65
C ALA A 14 18.64 7.41 -10.46
N ILE A 15 17.44 6.92 -10.72
CA ILE A 15 17.09 5.52 -10.44
C ILE A 15 16.92 4.74 -11.74
N LEU A 16 15.96 5.11 -12.56
CA LEU A 16 15.61 4.33 -13.75
C LEU A 16 16.78 4.20 -14.73
N LYS A 17 17.54 5.27 -14.93
CA LYS A 17 18.75 5.28 -15.78
C LYS A 17 19.82 4.27 -15.32
N ASN A 18 19.95 4.07 -14.01
CA ASN A 18 20.98 3.19 -13.43
C ASN A 18 20.51 1.75 -13.27
N LEU A 19 19.22 1.50 -13.10
CA LEU A 19 18.69 0.14 -12.98
C LEU A 19 18.70 -0.64 -14.29
N ASN A 20 18.60 0.08 -15.44
CA ASN A 20 18.56 -0.53 -16.78
C ASN A 20 17.58 -1.73 -16.88
N SER A 21 16.48 -1.67 -16.15
CA SER A 21 15.49 -2.76 -16.09
C SER A 21 14.37 -2.53 -17.09
N LYS A 22 13.95 -3.59 -17.76
CA LYS A 22 12.75 -3.61 -18.61
C LYS A 22 11.47 -3.97 -17.84
N ASN A 23 11.59 -4.33 -16.55
CA ASN A 23 10.43 -4.69 -15.74
C ASN A 23 9.52 -3.48 -15.52
N GLU A 24 8.24 -3.65 -15.74
CA GLU A 24 7.24 -2.61 -15.56
C GLU A 24 7.21 -2.07 -14.11
N GLY A 25 7.47 -2.90 -13.12
CA GLY A 25 7.49 -2.55 -11.71
C GLY A 25 8.49 -1.45 -11.32
N VAL A 26 9.51 -1.19 -12.15
CA VAL A 26 10.46 -0.07 -11.93
C VAL A 26 10.01 1.25 -12.54
N LYS A 27 8.86 1.30 -13.23
CA LYS A 27 8.34 2.55 -13.78
C LYS A 27 7.77 3.45 -12.67
N PRO A 28 7.87 4.79 -12.79
CA PRO A 28 7.22 5.70 -11.86
C PRO A 28 5.71 5.46 -11.79
N GLY A 29 5.14 5.50 -10.58
CA GLY A 29 3.70 5.34 -10.37
C GLY A 29 3.21 3.87 -10.32
N VAL A 30 4.06 2.89 -10.56
CA VAL A 30 3.71 1.48 -10.40
C VAL A 30 3.89 1.07 -8.93
N ASN A 31 2.87 0.45 -8.35
CA ASN A 31 2.85 0.06 -6.93
C ASN A 31 3.25 -1.41 -6.70
N ALA A 32 3.10 -2.25 -7.71
CA ALA A 32 3.46 -3.66 -7.63
C ALA A 32 4.20 -4.11 -8.89
N ALA A 33 5.14 -5.02 -8.71
CA ALA A 33 5.93 -5.65 -9.75
C ALA A 33 5.56 -7.13 -9.89
N ASN A 34 5.87 -7.73 -11.03
CA ASN A 34 5.76 -9.17 -11.22
C ASN A 34 7.15 -9.82 -11.30
N ILE A 35 7.22 -11.04 -10.80
CA ILE A 35 8.39 -11.91 -10.87
C ILE A 35 7.94 -13.26 -11.43
N GLN A 36 8.53 -13.71 -12.53
CA GLN A 36 8.29 -15.05 -13.04
C GLN A 36 9.17 -16.03 -12.29
N LEU A 37 8.57 -17.04 -11.66
CA LEU A 37 9.21 -18.11 -10.92
C LEU A 37 8.74 -19.43 -11.54
N GLU A 38 9.48 -19.92 -12.53
CA GLU A 38 9.08 -21.11 -13.31
C GLU A 38 7.63 -20.99 -13.83
N ASP A 39 6.73 -21.82 -13.34
CA ASP A 39 5.32 -21.86 -13.76
C ASP A 39 4.43 -20.87 -12.98
N ILE A 40 4.98 -20.15 -11.99
CA ILE A 40 4.23 -19.24 -11.12
C ILE A 40 4.62 -17.80 -11.43
N THR A 41 3.63 -16.94 -11.64
CA THR A 41 3.85 -15.50 -11.63
C THR A 41 3.56 -14.95 -10.26
N ALA A 42 4.58 -14.51 -9.55
CA ALA A 42 4.46 -13.78 -8.31
C ALA A 42 4.21 -12.28 -8.58
N VAL A 43 3.34 -11.67 -7.78
CA VAL A 43 3.14 -10.22 -7.73
C VAL A 43 3.66 -9.73 -6.39
N VAL A 44 4.53 -8.73 -6.41
CA VAL A 44 5.18 -8.21 -5.21
C VAL A 44 4.96 -6.70 -5.09
N SER A 45 4.69 -6.24 -3.89
CA SER A 45 4.62 -4.80 -3.58
C SER A 45 5.46 -4.46 -2.37
N SER A 46 5.93 -3.21 -2.31
CA SER A 46 6.70 -2.68 -1.19
C SER A 46 6.16 -1.31 -0.81
N ASN A 47 5.80 -1.14 0.46
CA ASN A 47 5.36 0.11 1.04
C ASN A 47 6.23 0.49 2.23
N CYS A 48 6.63 1.77 2.31
CA CYS A 48 7.37 2.31 3.44
C CYS A 48 6.52 3.33 4.19
N ILE A 49 6.32 3.10 5.49
CA ILE A 49 5.65 4.00 6.42
C ILE A 49 6.72 4.81 7.14
N LEU A 50 6.86 6.06 6.77
CA LEU A 50 7.84 6.98 7.38
C LEU A 50 7.30 7.68 8.63
N LYS A 51 5.98 7.70 8.82
CA LYS A 51 5.31 8.30 9.97
C LYS A 51 4.02 7.55 10.28
N THR A 52 3.97 6.97 11.46
CA THR A 52 2.82 6.23 11.97
C THR A 52 1.66 7.13 12.39
N PHE A 53 0.47 6.59 12.49
CA PHE A 53 -0.76 7.18 13.02
C PHE A 53 -1.66 6.05 13.53
N ASP A 54 -2.70 6.35 14.28
CA ASP A 54 -3.60 5.32 14.82
C ASP A 54 -4.33 4.57 13.70
N GLY A 55 -4.21 3.22 13.71
CA GLY A 55 -4.74 2.36 12.66
C GLY A 55 -3.88 2.30 11.39
N CYS A 56 -2.65 2.81 11.43
CA CYS A 56 -1.75 2.77 10.27
C CYS A 56 -1.45 1.34 9.81
N GLU A 57 -1.39 0.38 10.72
CA GLU A 57 -1.12 -1.03 10.41
C GLU A 57 -2.19 -1.60 9.48
N GLU A 58 -3.46 -1.44 9.83
CA GLU A 58 -4.61 -1.87 9.03
C GLU A 58 -4.64 -1.17 7.67
N PHE A 59 -4.52 0.16 7.68
CA PHE A 59 -4.52 0.97 6.47
C PHE A 59 -3.44 0.54 5.47
N TYR A 60 -2.21 0.31 5.93
CA TYR A 60 -1.12 -0.06 5.03
C TYR A 60 -1.13 -1.53 4.62
N VAL A 61 -1.65 -2.44 5.44
CA VAL A 61 -1.92 -3.82 5.02
C VAL A 61 -2.94 -3.81 3.89
N GLN A 62 -4.08 -3.10 4.06
CA GLN A 62 -5.10 -2.97 3.00
C GLN A 62 -4.52 -2.35 1.73
N ARG A 63 -3.71 -1.30 1.86
CA ARG A 63 -3.05 -0.68 0.70
C ARG A 63 -2.12 -1.64 -0.02
N SER A 64 -1.40 -2.49 0.71
CA SER A 64 -0.51 -3.48 0.12
C SER A 64 -1.31 -4.58 -0.59
N ILE A 65 -2.44 -4.99 -0.04
CA ILE A 65 -3.40 -5.90 -0.68
C ILE A 65 -3.92 -5.30 -1.98
N ASN A 66 -4.38 -4.05 -1.96
CA ASN A 66 -4.85 -3.34 -3.16
C ASN A 66 -3.80 -3.35 -4.27
N SER A 67 -2.52 -3.13 -3.93
CA SER A 67 -1.42 -3.17 -4.89
C SER A 67 -1.22 -4.54 -5.55
N ILE A 68 -1.54 -5.62 -4.86
CA ILE A 68 -1.53 -6.98 -5.44
C ILE A 68 -2.77 -7.17 -6.33
N CYS A 69 -3.96 -6.76 -5.84
CA CYS A 69 -5.22 -6.92 -6.56
C CYS A 69 -5.25 -6.13 -7.88
N GLU A 70 -4.62 -4.93 -7.94
CA GLU A 70 -4.53 -4.15 -9.18
C GLU A 70 -3.77 -4.86 -10.31
N LYS A 71 -3.00 -5.89 -9.98
CA LYS A 71 -2.28 -6.76 -10.95
C LYS A 71 -2.97 -8.11 -11.16
N CYS A 72 -4.24 -8.22 -10.84
CA CYS A 72 -4.99 -9.48 -10.85
C CYS A 72 -4.37 -10.55 -9.95
N GLY A 73 -3.69 -10.12 -8.88
CA GLY A 73 -3.03 -11.01 -7.93
C GLY A 73 -3.91 -11.37 -6.75
N VAL A 74 -3.68 -12.55 -6.19
CA VAL A 74 -4.25 -13.01 -4.93
C VAL A 74 -3.18 -12.84 -3.85
N PRO A 75 -3.36 -11.97 -2.83
CA PRO A 75 -2.42 -11.81 -1.73
C PRO A 75 -2.19 -13.14 -1.00
N LYS A 76 -0.96 -13.41 -0.59
CA LYS A 76 -0.60 -14.67 0.10
C LYS A 76 0.21 -14.43 1.35
N SER A 77 1.21 -13.56 1.30
CA SER A 77 2.19 -13.44 2.35
C SER A 77 2.63 -11.99 2.55
N LEU A 78 2.87 -11.65 3.81
CA LEU A 78 3.34 -10.35 4.28
C LEU A 78 4.66 -10.51 5.01
N GLN A 79 5.60 -9.63 4.72
CA GLN A 79 6.87 -9.51 5.44
C GLN A 79 6.99 -8.11 6.02
N LEU A 80 7.50 -8.01 7.24
CA LEU A 80 7.72 -6.77 7.96
C LEU A 80 9.20 -6.55 8.24
N SER A 81 9.68 -5.34 7.96
CA SER A 81 10.98 -4.87 8.42
C SER A 81 10.78 -3.52 9.10
N ILE A 82 10.99 -3.48 10.41
CA ILE A 82 10.60 -2.37 11.27
C ILE A 82 11.83 -1.80 11.96
N THR A 83 12.02 -0.49 11.88
CA THR A 83 13.00 0.23 12.71
C THR A 83 12.24 1.06 13.74
N ILE A 84 12.51 0.82 15.02
CA ILE A 84 11.89 1.51 16.16
C ILE A 84 12.89 2.46 16.81
N PRO A 85 12.43 3.57 17.44
CA PRO A 85 13.26 4.43 18.28
C PRO A 85 13.96 3.65 19.40
N LEU A 86 15.07 4.21 19.91
CA LEU A 86 15.83 3.57 20.98
C LEU A 86 15.02 3.43 22.27
N GLU A 87 14.16 4.41 22.57
CA GLU A 87 13.29 4.48 23.74
C GLU A 87 11.99 3.69 23.60
N PHE A 88 11.72 3.07 22.45
CA PHE A 88 10.49 2.34 22.21
C PHE A 88 10.39 1.09 23.07
N GLU A 89 9.30 0.94 23.81
CA GLU A 89 9.13 -0.14 24.78
C GLU A 89 8.55 -1.41 24.13
N GLU A 90 8.80 -2.55 24.75
CA GLU A 90 8.29 -3.85 24.29
C GLU A 90 6.78 -3.89 24.16
N LYS A 91 6.03 -3.21 25.06
CA LYS A 91 4.58 -3.14 25.01
C LYS A 91 4.06 -2.48 23.73
N GLU A 92 4.79 -1.48 23.21
CA GLU A 92 4.45 -0.75 21.99
C GLU A 92 4.71 -1.63 20.76
N VAL A 93 5.83 -2.34 20.75
CA VAL A 93 6.15 -3.35 19.71
C VAL A 93 5.05 -4.43 19.69
N ASN A 94 4.69 -4.96 20.87
CA ASN A 94 3.68 -5.99 20.99
C ASN A 94 2.31 -5.52 20.45
N ARG A 95 1.88 -4.30 20.78
CA ARG A 95 0.65 -3.70 20.25
C ARG A 95 0.68 -3.60 18.73
N MET A 96 1.76 -3.05 18.18
CA MET A 96 1.94 -2.86 16.74
C MET A 96 1.90 -4.20 15.98
N ILE A 97 2.63 -5.20 16.45
CA ILE A 97 2.64 -6.54 15.82
C ILE A 97 1.28 -7.22 15.91
N LYS A 98 0.57 -7.09 17.04
CA LYS A 98 -0.80 -7.60 17.19
C LYS A 98 -1.76 -6.96 16.17
N ASN A 99 -1.64 -5.66 15.92
CA ASN A 99 -2.47 -4.95 14.94
C ASN A 99 -2.17 -5.44 13.52
N PHE A 100 -0.89 -5.57 13.15
CA PHE A 100 -0.50 -6.15 11.86
C PHE A 100 -1.06 -7.56 11.67
N ARG A 101 -0.91 -8.41 12.69
CA ARG A 101 -1.43 -9.78 12.65
C ARG A 101 -2.95 -9.79 12.47
N LYS A 102 -3.68 -9.03 13.28
CA LYS A 102 -5.14 -8.94 13.18
C LYS A 102 -5.58 -8.53 11.77
N SER A 103 -4.92 -7.53 11.19
CA SER A 103 -5.23 -7.07 9.85
C SER A 103 -4.89 -8.11 8.78
N ALA A 104 -3.74 -8.77 8.87
CA ALA A 104 -3.34 -9.82 7.94
C ALA A 104 -4.28 -11.03 8.00
N ASP A 105 -4.62 -11.48 9.23
CA ASP A 105 -5.53 -12.62 9.47
C ASP A 105 -6.93 -12.36 8.87
N SER A 106 -7.44 -11.12 8.93
CA SER A 106 -8.76 -10.76 8.35
C SER A 106 -8.82 -10.89 6.83
N HIS A 107 -7.66 -10.93 6.16
CA HIS A 107 -7.52 -11.10 4.71
C HIS A 107 -6.92 -12.46 4.30
N ASN A 108 -6.77 -13.40 5.24
CA ASN A 108 -6.10 -14.67 5.02
C ASN A 108 -4.68 -14.53 4.46
N VAL A 109 -3.95 -13.51 4.92
CA VAL A 109 -2.56 -13.24 4.56
C VAL A 109 -1.66 -13.65 5.72
N GLU A 110 -0.67 -14.51 5.47
CA GLU A 110 0.28 -14.95 6.49
C GLU A 110 1.42 -13.92 6.66
N ILE A 111 1.76 -13.59 7.91
CA ILE A 111 3.01 -12.88 8.22
C ILE A 111 4.11 -13.92 8.36
N ASN A 112 4.92 -14.11 7.33
CA ASN A 112 5.95 -15.16 7.28
C ASN A 112 7.36 -14.67 7.67
N GLN A 113 7.55 -13.34 7.82
CA GLN A 113 8.79 -12.75 8.31
C GLN A 113 8.53 -11.44 9.04
N CYS A 114 9.20 -11.24 10.17
CA CYS A 114 9.17 -9.97 10.89
C CYS A 114 10.54 -9.71 11.52
N ASN A 115 11.23 -8.67 11.04
CA ASN A 115 12.49 -8.19 11.62
C ASN A 115 12.27 -6.84 12.28
N VAL A 116 12.76 -6.68 13.51
CA VAL A 116 12.66 -5.43 14.26
C VAL A 116 14.07 -4.96 14.65
N TYR A 117 14.39 -3.74 14.27
CA TYR A 117 15.68 -3.09 14.56
C TYR A 117 15.46 -1.88 15.45
N ARG A 118 16.44 -1.54 16.29
CA ARG A 118 16.50 -0.27 17.02
C ARG A 118 17.40 0.71 16.29
N GLY A 119 16.98 1.97 16.19
CA GLY A 119 17.74 3.01 15.50
C GLY A 119 17.39 4.42 15.99
N ALA A 120 18.23 5.38 15.64
CA ALA A 120 18.01 6.80 15.96
C ALA A 120 16.95 7.39 15.02
N THR A 121 15.66 7.10 15.27
CA THR A 121 14.52 7.59 14.53
C THR A 121 13.56 8.33 15.45
N GLU A 122 12.82 9.32 14.92
CA GLU A 122 11.80 10.06 15.69
C GLU A 122 10.55 9.22 15.99
N GLY A 123 10.32 8.16 15.24
CA GLY A 123 9.21 7.24 15.38
C GLY A 123 9.45 5.97 14.57
N PRO A 124 8.58 4.97 14.65
CA PRO A 124 8.75 3.75 13.88
C PRO A 124 8.77 4.01 12.37
N ILE A 125 9.74 3.38 11.68
CA ILE A 125 9.79 3.28 10.22
C ILE A 125 9.46 1.84 9.87
N ILE A 126 8.43 1.62 9.08
CA ILE A 126 7.90 0.28 8.80
C ILE A 126 7.94 0.04 7.30
N ASN A 127 8.63 -1.02 6.88
CA ASN A 127 8.57 -1.51 5.51
C ASN A 127 7.69 -2.75 5.47
N ILE A 128 6.70 -2.73 4.58
CA ILE A 128 5.78 -3.83 4.31
C ILE A 128 6.09 -4.36 2.92
N PHE A 129 6.37 -5.66 2.83
CA PHE A 129 6.51 -6.38 1.58
C PHE A 129 5.34 -7.36 1.48
N MET A 130 4.55 -7.25 0.42
CA MET A 130 3.42 -8.14 0.17
C MET A 130 3.72 -8.98 -1.07
N ILE A 131 3.44 -10.27 -0.97
CA ILE A 131 3.59 -11.23 -2.06
C ILE A 131 2.23 -11.87 -2.34
N GLY A 132 1.88 -11.93 -3.60
CA GLY A 132 0.72 -12.65 -4.10
C GLY A 132 1.07 -13.46 -5.35
N THR A 133 0.12 -14.19 -5.87
CA THR A 133 0.26 -14.94 -7.12
C THR A 133 -0.84 -14.56 -8.10
N THR A 134 -0.55 -14.63 -9.39
CA THR A 134 -1.56 -14.40 -10.45
C THR A 134 -1.42 -15.41 -11.57
N GLY A 135 -2.55 -15.83 -12.12
CA GLY A 135 -2.63 -16.59 -13.37
C GLY A 135 -2.87 -15.70 -14.59
N ASN A 136 -3.23 -14.43 -14.38
CA ASN A 136 -3.55 -13.49 -15.45
C ASN A 136 -3.00 -12.10 -15.13
N LEU A 137 -1.75 -11.84 -15.48
CA LEU A 137 -1.06 -10.60 -15.19
C LEU A 137 -1.55 -9.45 -16.08
N LEU A 138 -2.11 -8.41 -15.49
CA LEU A 138 -2.46 -7.17 -16.18
C LEU A 138 -1.23 -6.29 -16.38
N LYS A 139 -1.03 -5.83 -17.62
CA LYS A 139 0.14 -5.01 -18.02
C LYS A 139 -0.30 -3.68 -18.62
N SER A 140 0.46 -2.63 -18.38
CA SER A 140 0.16 -1.30 -18.92
C SER A 140 0.28 -1.20 -20.45
N ASP A 141 1.05 -2.08 -21.10
CA ASP A 141 1.16 -2.16 -22.54
C ASP A 141 -0.09 -2.72 -23.24
N SER A 142 -1.01 -3.31 -22.46
CA SER A 142 -2.33 -3.72 -22.94
C SER A 142 -3.29 -2.55 -23.19
N ILE A 143 -2.99 -1.35 -22.66
CA ILE A 143 -3.79 -0.15 -22.85
C ILE A 143 -3.63 0.36 -24.29
N LYS A 144 -4.76 0.62 -24.98
CA LYS A 144 -4.77 1.11 -26.36
C LYS A 144 -5.61 2.39 -26.46
N PRO A 145 -5.31 3.27 -27.41
CA PRO A 145 -6.16 4.42 -27.72
C PRO A 145 -7.62 3.97 -28.03
N GLY A 146 -8.59 4.70 -27.52
CA GLY A 146 -10.01 4.39 -27.68
C GLY A 146 -10.61 3.51 -26.58
N MET A 147 -9.83 3.07 -25.61
CA MET A 147 -10.34 2.38 -24.42
C MET A 147 -10.92 3.39 -23.42
N ASP A 148 -11.98 2.98 -22.72
CA ASP A 148 -12.59 3.76 -21.65
C ASP A 148 -11.78 3.70 -20.38
N VAL A 149 -11.77 4.82 -19.63
CA VAL A 149 -11.20 4.90 -18.27
C VAL A 149 -12.38 4.96 -17.29
N ILE A 150 -12.49 3.94 -16.45
CA ILE A 150 -13.58 3.81 -15.48
C ILE A 150 -13.03 4.04 -14.08
N MET A 151 -13.71 4.88 -13.31
CA MET A 151 -13.46 5.08 -11.89
C MET A 151 -14.48 4.31 -11.07
N ALA A 152 -14.00 3.40 -10.20
CA ALA A 152 -14.85 2.70 -9.23
C ALA A 152 -14.67 3.31 -7.84
N GLY A 153 -15.75 3.79 -7.24
CA GLY A 153 -15.74 4.42 -5.92
C GLY A 153 -15.38 5.92 -5.95
N THR A 154 -14.85 6.41 -4.84
CA THR A 154 -14.50 7.82 -4.63
C THR A 154 -12.99 7.99 -4.49
N LEU A 155 -12.44 8.99 -5.16
CA LEU A 155 -11.02 9.30 -5.08
C LEU A 155 -10.64 9.94 -3.72
N ALA A 156 -9.37 9.77 -3.34
CA ALA A 156 -8.72 10.41 -2.19
C ALA A 156 -9.28 10.03 -0.80
N ILE A 157 -10.15 9.03 -0.69
CA ILE A 157 -10.72 8.62 0.60
C ILE A 157 -9.64 8.23 1.61
N GLY A 158 -8.65 7.43 1.23
CA GLY A 158 -7.54 7.04 2.08
C GLY A 158 -6.70 8.23 2.52
N GLY A 159 -6.39 9.16 1.61
CA GLY A 159 -5.67 10.40 1.94
C GLY A 159 -6.45 11.28 2.91
N THR A 160 -7.75 11.41 2.71
CA THR A 160 -8.64 12.19 3.58
C THR A 160 -8.68 11.61 5.00
N SER A 161 -8.83 10.29 5.14
CA SER A 161 -8.84 9.66 6.47
C SER A 161 -7.51 9.82 7.21
N VAL A 162 -6.38 9.68 6.52
CA VAL A 162 -5.04 9.90 7.10
C VAL A 162 -4.83 11.36 7.54
N ILE A 163 -5.31 12.33 6.76
CA ILE A 163 -5.25 13.75 7.14
C ILE A 163 -6.13 14.00 8.36
N ALA A 164 -7.36 13.48 8.38
CA ALA A 164 -8.27 13.60 9.50
C ALA A 164 -7.67 13.03 10.79
N GLU A 165 -7.03 11.87 10.73
CA GLU A 165 -6.38 11.24 11.88
C GLU A 165 -5.17 12.04 12.38
N ARG A 166 -4.26 12.43 11.49
CA ARG A 166 -3.02 13.14 11.86
C ARG A 166 -3.23 14.54 12.37
N TYR A 167 -4.28 15.21 11.93
CA TYR A 167 -4.52 16.63 12.22
C TYR A 167 -5.84 16.86 12.94
N LYS A 168 -6.41 15.84 13.60
CA LYS A 168 -7.70 15.88 14.28
C LYS A 168 -7.89 17.13 15.13
N ASP A 169 -6.93 17.44 16.00
CA ASP A 169 -7.00 18.59 16.90
C ASP A 169 -7.01 19.94 16.16
N LYS A 170 -6.21 20.04 15.08
CA LYS A 170 -6.18 21.26 14.25
C LYS A 170 -7.46 21.42 13.43
N LEU A 171 -8.07 20.32 13.03
CA LEU A 171 -9.32 20.32 12.27
C LEU A 171 -10.53 20.59 13.14
N ALA A 172 -10.52 20.19 14.41
CA ALA A 172 -11.59 20.43 15.38
C ALA A 172 -11.93 21.91 15.57
N GLY A 173 -10.96 22.81 15.35
CA GLY A 173 -11.19 24.27 15.37
C GLY A 173 -11.83 24.83 14.09
N LYS A 174 -11.97 24.04 13.02
CA LYS A 174 -12.44 24.50 11.70
C LYS A 174 -13.67 23.75 11.19
N PHE A 175 -13.84 22.50 11.61
CA PHE A 175 -14.88 21.59 11.12
C PHE A 175 -15.67 20.99 12.29
N SER A 176 -16.91 20.59 12.05
CA SER A 176 -17.70 19.91 13.06
C SER A 176 -17.13 18.54 13.41
N GLY A 177 -17.33 18.10 14.66
CA GLY A 177 -16.92 16.76 15.09
C GLY A 177 -17.53 15.65 14.24
N LYS A 178 -18.78 15.82 13.78
CA LYS A 178 -19.44 14.88 12.86
C LYS A 178 -18.70 14.75 11.53
N PHE A 179 -18.32 15.87 10.91
CA PHE A 179 -17.57 15.86 9.65
C PHE A 179 -16.21 15.16 9.81
N ILE A 180 -15.50 15.43 10.93
CA ILE A 180 -14.21 14.77 11.20
C ILE A 180 -14.41 13.27 11.39
N SER A 181 -15.47 12.83 12.10
CA SER A 181 -15.80 11.40 12.27
C SER A 181 -16.07 10.74 10.92
N GLU A 182 -16.88 11.34 10.06
CA GLU A 182 -17.14 10.85 8.71
C GLU A 182 -15.84 10.71 7.88
N CYS A 183 -14.92 11.68 7.99
CA CYS A 183 -13.62 11.60 7.33
C CYS A 183 -12.75 10.44 7.87
N LEU A 184 -12.80 10.15 9.16
CA LEU A 184 -12.08 9.03 9.79
C LEU A 184 -12.62 7.67 9.33
N GLU A 185 -13.93 7.54 9.18
CA GLU A 185 -14.60 6.33 8.72
C GLU A 185 -14.28 5.97 7.25
N LEU A 186 -13.81 6.95 6.44
CA LEU A 186 -13.44 6.69 5.05
C LEU A 186 -12.36 5.61 4.88
N LYS A 187 -11.52 5.36 5.89
CA LYS A 187 -10.54 4.27 5.87
C LYS A 187 -11.18 2.89 5.63
N ASP A 188 -12.41 2.68 6.11
CA ASP A 188 -13.13 1.41 6.02
C ASP A 188 -13.60 1.10 4.58
N TYR A 189 -13.55 2.09 3.70
CA TYR A 189 -13.92 1.98 2.29
C TYR A 189 -12.72 1.94 1.33
N THR A 190 -11.51 1.76 1.86
CA THR A 190 -10.28 1.78 1.04
C THR A 190 -9.97 0.48 0.32
N SER A 191 -10.67 -0.62 0.62
CA SER A 191 -10.48 -1.90 -0.06
C SER A 191 -10.92 -1.86 -1.51
N THR A 192 -10.05 -2.34 -2.42
CA THR A 192 -10.35 -2.49 -3.84
C THR A 192 -10.52 -3.96 -4.25
N GLU A 193 -10.47 -4.92 -3.32
CA GLU A 193 -10.50 -6.36 -3.62
C GLU A 193 -11.72 -6.76 -4.45
N LYS A 194 -12.93 -6.39 -3.99
CA LYS A 194 -14.18 -6.70 -4.73
C LYS A 194 -14.26 -5.96 -6.07
N ALA A 195 -13.89 -4.68 -6.08
CA ALA A 195 -13.92 -3.88 -7.29
C ALA A 195 -12.93 -4.41 -8.33
N SER A 196 -11.74 -4.83 -7.90
CA SER A 196 -10.74 -5.44 -8.78
C SER A 196 -11.23 -6.77 -9.37
N ALA A 197 -11.85 -7.64 -8.56
CA ALA A 197 -12.41 -8.90 -9.04
C ALA A 197 -13.50 -8.66 -10.10
N ILE A 198 -14.45 -7.77 -9.82
CA ILE A 198 -15.51 -7.41 -10.77
C ILE A 198 -14.94 -6.82 -12.07
N ALA A 199 -13.93 -5.95 -11.97
CA ALA A 199 -13.29 -5.35 -13.12
C ALA A 199 -12.60 -6.39 -14.01
N ILE A 200 -11.94 -7.38 -13.41
CA ILE A 200 -11.32 -8.51 -14.13
C ILE A 200 -12.36 -9.31 -14.88
N ASP A 201 -13.45 -9.68 -14.20
CA ASP A 201 -14.56 -10.43 -14.81
C ASP A 201 -15.23 -9.64 -15.95
N ALA A 202 -15.28 -8.32 -15.84
CA ALA A 202 -15.78 -7.41 -16.89
C ALA A 202 -14.77 -7.16 -18.03
N GLY A 203 -13.56 -7.74 -17.99
CA GLY A 203 -12.58 -7.62 -19.04
C GLY A 203 -11.64 -6.41 -18.95
N ALA A 204 -11.45 -5.84 -17.76
CA ALA A 204 -10.45 -4.79 -17.56
C ALA A 204 -9.06 -5.27 -17.97
N VAL A 205 -8.37 -4.48 -18.78
CA VAL A 205 -7.01 -4.81 -19.29
C VAL A 205 -5.91 -4.23 -18.41
N TYR A 206 -6.24 -3.26 -17.58
CA TYR A 206 -5.32 -2.64 -16.63
C TYR A 206 -6.12 -2.01 -15.47
N MET A 207 -5.53 -2.04 -14.28
CA MET A 207 -6.08 -1.38 -13.08
C MET A 207 -4.99 -0.64 -12.34
N HIS A 208 -5.39 0.38 -11.57
CA HIS A 208 -4.53 1.12 -10.65
C HIS A 208 -5.34 1.59 -9.43
N ALA A 209 -4.78 1.41 -8.20
CA ALA A 209 -5.40 1.76 -6.93
C ALA A 209 -4.55 2.76 -6.12
#